data_7d368fc14ea89943d694d88e093ff026
#
_entry.id   7d368fc14ea89943d694d88e093ff026
#
_cell.length_a   1.000
_cell.length_b   1.000
_cell.length_c   1.000
_cell.angle_alpha   90.00
_cell.angle_beta   90.00
_cell.angle_gamma   90.00
#
_symmetry.space_group_name_H-M   'P 1'
#
loop_
_entity.id
_entity.type
_entity.pdbx_description
1 polymer ?
#
loop_
_entity_poly.entity_id
_entity_poly.type
_entity_poly.pdbx_seq_one_letter_code
_entity_poly.pdbx_strand_id
1 'polypeptide(L)'
;MIRLQSIFHSIKKFTLGYGSGLVLLGALGAIAPSTAFALYIQIDGVADIKTNFSEGCSSIKDLASQAERQKIDVVLFGDLARNSMEFGIKPFERIFKNITQGPSVLDRGASGFIAEIKENDRQFERTLLIPGVETIPFYFWSGSNYDKNLTAHNWDKHLLVFGMDSTEDFEQLPLPNSNFSKKYTHELLNNFIIIGFIFMVTVGAVYKGYFRKFTVPLMLFFALMTLNNHPFQSSPFDPYHGDQGMEPYQNLIDFATSKGALVFWNHM
;
A
#
# COMPACT_ATOMS: atom_id res chain seq x y z
N MET A 1 -21.05 17.38 21.30
CA MET A 1 -20.12 17.26 20.16
C MET A 1 -19.82 15.77 19.97
N ILE A 2 -20.50 15.12 19.02
CA ILE A 2 -20.37 13.66 18.78
C ILE A 2 -19.21 13.53 17.77
N ARG A 3 -18.06 13.06 18.23
CA ARG A 3 -16.91 12.81 17.36
C ARG A 3 -17.27 11.75 16.30
N LEU A 4 -16.84 11.95 15.07
CA LEU A 4 -17.06 11.04 13.94
C LEU A 4 -16.62 9.58 14.22
N GLN A 5 -15.73 9.34 15.18
CA GLN A 5 -15.40 7.98 15.66
C GLN A 5 -16.63 7.16 16.10
N SER A 6 -17.68 7.84 16.62
CA SER A 6 -18.92 7.17 16.99
C SER A 6 -19.77 6.81 15.76
N ILE A 7 -19.63 7.56 14.67
CA ILE A 7 -20.34 7.33 13.40
C ILE A 7 -19.76 6.09 12.70
N PHE A 8 -18.44 5.97 12.65
CA PHE A 8 -17.79 4.76 12.11
C PHE A 8 -18.10 3.50 12.94
N HIS A 9 -18.20 3.64 14.26
CA HIS A 9 -18.60 2.52 15.13
C HIS A 9 -20.07 2.12 15.00
N SER A 10 -20.95 3.08 14.73
CA SER A 10 -22.38 2.84 14.48
C SER A 10 -22.64 2.18 13.13
N ILE A 11 -21.91 2.52 12.10
CA ILE A 11 -22.03 1.89 10.78
C ILE A 11 -21.59 0.40 10.85
N LYS A 12 -20.55 0.09 11.62
CA LYS A 12 -20.12 -1.31 11.88
C LYS A 12 -21.15 -2.16 12.63
N LYS A 13 -22.02 -1.55 13.45
CA LYS A 13 -23.08 -2.28 14.18
C LYS A 13 -24.35 -2.55 13.37
N PHE A 14 -24.53 -1.86 12.24
CA PHE A 14 -25.76 -2.03 11.44
C PHE A 14 -25.72 -3.20 10.45
N THR A 15 -24.54 -3.79 10.21
CA THR A 15 -24.37 -4.91 9.26
C THR A 15 -24.35 -6.31 9.90
N LEU A 16 -24.53 -6.42 11.23
CA LEU A 16 -24.54 -7.71 11.93
C LEU A 16 -25.80 -7.85 12.80
N GLY A 17 -26.90 -8.28 12.18
CA GLY A 17 -28.08 -8.64 12.96
C GLY A 17 -29.34 -8.99 12.16
N TYR A 18 -29.29 -10.06 11.38
CA TYR A 18 -30.48 -10.77 11.00
C TYR A 18 -30.41 -12.22 11.48
N GLY A 19 -30.96 -12.43 12.65
CA GLY A 19 -31.27 -13.74 13.22
C GLY A 19 -32.75 -13.81 13.53
N SER A 20 -33.40 -14.75 12.91
CA SER A 20 -34.78 -15.23 12.99
C SER A 20 -35.48 -15.14 14.37
N GLY A 21 -36.74 -14.64 14.35
CA GLY A 21 -37.66 -14.77 15.47
C GLY A 21 -39.09 -14.44 15.06
N LEU A 22 -39.87 -15.47 14.81
CA LEU A 22 -41.31 -15.49 14.52
C LEU A 22 -42.10 -15.18 15.80
N VAL A 23 -42.95 -14.18 15.84
CA VAL A 23 -44.09 -14.13 16.79
C VAL A 23 -45.31 -13.49 16.14
N LEU A 24 -46.41 -14.16 16.36
CA LEU A 24 -47.78 -13.95 15.87
C LEU A 24 -48.55 -12.85 16.60
N LEU A 25 -49.43 -12.20 15.79
CA LEU A 25 -50.77 -11.69 16.09
C LEU A 25 -51.01 -10.55 17.09
N GLY A 26 -51.63 -9.49 16.54
CA GLY A 26 -52.82 -8.88 17.10
C GLY A 26 -52.71 -7.43 17.50
N ALA A 27 -53.16 -6.54 16.66
CA ALA A 27 -54.10 -5.44 16.89
C ALA A 27 -54.02 -4.39 15.78
N LEU A 28 -55.14 -4.07 15.16
CA LEU A 28 -55.27 -2.93 14.25
C LEU A 28 -55.01 -1.63 15.04
N GLY A 29 -53.79 -1.12 14.88
CA GLY A 29 -53.41 0.23 15.21
C GLY A 29 -52.88 0.86 13.94
N ALA A 30 -53.38 2.02 13.57
CA ALA A 30 -52.92 2.78 12.41
C ALA A 30 -51.41 2.89 12.42
N ILE A 31 -50.74 2.14 11.53
CA ILE A 31 -49.31 2.29 11.26
C ILE A 31 -49.20 3.56 10.43
N ALA A 32 -49.04 4.70 11.10
CA ALA A 32 -48.43 5.83 10.43
C ALA A 32 -47.04 5.39 9.92
N PRO A 33 -46.72 5.52 8.64
CA PRO A 33 -45.40 5.27 8.21
C PRO A 33 -44.49 6.21 9.00
N SER A 34 -43.65 5.66 9.87
CA SER A 34 -42.56 6.42 10.45
C SER A 34 -41.63 6.75 9.27
N THR A 35 -41.86 7.92 8.68
CA THR A 35 -40.87 8.50 7.76
C THR A 35 -39.59 8.69 8.59
N ALA A 36 -38.70 7.72 8.49
CA ALA A 36 -37.34 7.87 8.95
C ALA A 36 -36.76 8.98 8.08
N PHE A 37 -36.79 10.22 8.56
CA PHE A 37 -36.05 11.29 7.96
C PHE A 37 -34.56 10.94 8.17
N ALA A 38 -33.91 10.48 7.12
CA ALA A 38 -32.47 10.38 7.11
C ALA A 38 -31.94 11.81 7.30
N LEU A 39 -31.38 12.08 8.49
CA LEU A 39 -30.74 13.36 8.78
C LEU A 39 -29.42 13.36 7.98
N TYR A 40 -29.42 14.01 6.84
CA TYR A 40 -28.19 14.24 6.08
C TYR A 40 -27.44 15.39 6.75
N ILE A 41 -26.22 15.13 7.17
CA ILE A 41 -25.29 16.15 7.63
C ILE A 41 -24.37 16.44 6.45
N GLN A 42 -24.36 17.69 5.99
CA GLN A 42 -23.39 18.15 5.01
C GLN A 42 -22.03 18.33 5.72
N ILE A 43 -20.99 17.77 5.14
CA ILE A 43 -19.61 17.87 5.60
C ILE A 43 -18.78 18.42 4.44
N ASP A 44 -18.13 19.55 4.65
CA ASP A 44 -17.22 20.15 3.67
C ASP A 44 -15.81 19.58 3.91
N GLY A 45 -15.27 18.87 2.93
CA GLY A 45 -13.98 18.20 3.05
C GLY A 45 -13.07 18.42 1.85
N VAL A 46 -11.78 18.28 2.09
CA VAL A 46 -10.74 18.23 1.05
C VAL A 46 -9.96 16.95 1.17
N ALA A 47 -9.62 16.36 0.03
CA ALA A 47 -8.89 15.11 -0.04
C ALA A 47 -7.63 15.25 -0.90
N ASP A 48 -6.73 14.28 -0.78
CA ASP A 48 -5.46 14.22 -1.51
C ASP A 48 -4.57 15.45 -1.25
N ILE A 49 -4.55 15.88 0.00
CA ILE A 49 -3.72 17.02 0.41
C ILE A 49 -2.30 16.53 0.71
N LYS A 50 -1.35 17.05 -0.04
CA LYS A 50 0.07 16.70 0.10
C LYS A 50 0.79 17.66 1.03
N THR A 51 1.61 17.11 1.91
CA THR A 51 2.42 17.85 2.87
C THR A 51 3.91 17.80 2.51
N ASN A 52 4.72 18.45 3.30
CA ASN A 52 6.16 18.38 3.19
C ASN A 52 6.75 16.98 3.53
N PHE A 53 5.92 16.02 3.92
CA PHE A 53 6.35 14.61 4.03
C PHE A 53 6.57 13.95 2.66
N SER A 54 5.91 14.44 1.62
CA SER A 54 6.14 13.98 0.24
C SER A 54 6.45 15.16 -0.70
N GLU A 55 5.54 15.50 -1.56
CA GLU A 55 5.73 16.49 -2.64
C GLU A 55 5.17 17.86 -2.31
N GLY A 56 4.42 17.99 -1.22
CA GLY A 56 3.86 19.27 -0.79
C GLY A 56 4.90 20.20 -0.18
N CYS A 57 4.60 21.48 -0.18
CA CYS A 57 5.48 22.53 0.35
C CYS A 57 5.12 22.96 1.78
N SER A 58 3.91 22.61 2.26
CA SER A 58 3.39 23.08 3.55
C SER A 58 3.45 21.98 4.61
N SER A 59 3.59 22.41 5.87
CA SER A 59 3.49 21.48 7.00
C SER A 59 2.04 21.05 7.25
N ILE A 60 1.84 19.94 7.95
CA ILE A 60 0.52 19.48 8.40
C ILE A 60 -0.17 20.57 9.22
N LYS A 61 0.58 21.23 10.10
CA LYS A 61 0.06 22.32 10.95
C LYS A 61 -0.43 23.53 10.15
N ASP A 62 0.31 23.94 9.11
CA ASP A 62 -0.08 25.09 8.29
C ASP A 62 -1.37 24.78 7.51
N LEU A 63 -1.46 23.59 6.93
CA LEU A 63 -2.63 23.11 6.19
C LEU A 63 -3.86 22.98 7.11
N ALA A 64 -3.68 22.41 8.30
CA ALA A 64 -4.73 22.31 9.31
C ALA A 64 -5.22 23.69 9.75
N SER A 65 -4.30 24.62 10.00
CA SER A 65 -4.64 26.01 10.35
C SER A 65 -5.39 26.74 9.24
N GLN A 66 -5.04 26.45 7.98
CA GLN A 66 -5.74 27.01 6.82
C GLN A 66 -7.15 26.42 6.69
N ALA A 67 -7.31 25.12 6.85
CA ALA A 67 -8.59 24.43 6.81
C ALA A 67 -9.56 24.95 7.89
N GLU A 68 -9.05 25.09 9.13
CA GLU A 68 -9.82 25.65 10.25
C GLU A 68 -10.31 27.09 9.95
N ARG A 69 -9.44 27.97 9.40
CA ARG A 69 -9.83 29.34 8.99
C ARG A 69 -10.87 29.37 7.88
N GLN A 70 -10.79 28.41 6.94
CA GLN A 70 -11.72 28.29 5.81
C GLN A 70 -12.99 27.52 6.17
N LYS A 71 -13.10 27.06 7.42
CA LYS A 71 -14.24 26.30 7.92
C LYS A 71 -14.45 24.96 7.24
N ILE A 72 -13.38 24.33 6.77
CA ILE A 72 -13.38 22.98 6.23
C ILE A 72 -13.51 22.00 7.39
N ASP A 73 -14.46 21.08 7.30
CA ASP A 73 -14.77 20.13 8.36
C ASP A 73 -13.81 18.93 8.39
N VAL A 74 -13.30 18.50 7.21
CA VAL A 74 -12.43 17.33 7.11
C VAL A 74 -11.29 17.57 6.13
N VAL A 75 -10.07 17.21 6.53
CA VAL A 75 -8.87 17.14 5.66
C VAL A 75 -8.39 15.71 5.61
N LEU A 76 -8.35 15.13 4.40
CA LEU A 76 -7.77 13.82 4.14
C LEU A 76 -6.40 14.01 3.49
N PHE A 77 -5.34 13.67 4.23
CA PHE A 77 -3.98 13.75 3.71
C PHE A 77 -3.73 12.64 2.70
N GLY A 78 -3.03 12.94 1.61
CA GLY A 78 -2.75 12.01 0.52
C GLY A 78 -1.27 12.03 0.11
N ASP A 79 -0.36 12.16 1.08
CA ASP A 79 1.07 12.12 0.81
C ASP A 79 1.47 10.80 0.16
N LEU A 80 2.49 10.82 -0.72
CA LEU A 80 2.99 9.58 -1.32
C LEU A 80 3.49 8.62 -0.23
N ALA A 81 2.90 7.42 -0.18
CA ALA A 81 3.35 6.37 0.73
C ALA A 81 4.80 6.00 0.45
N ARG A 82 5.11 5.80 -0.81
CA ARG A 82 6.46 5.55 -1.32
C ARG A 82 6.61 6.17 -2.71
N ASN A 83 7.69 6.91 -2.89
CA ASN A 83 8.07 7.52 -4.17
C ASN A 83 9.39 6.90 -4.63
N SER A 84 9.33 5.65 -5.11
CA SER A 84 10.52 4.90 -5.50
C SER A 84 10.22 4.04 -6.71
N MET A 85 11.03 4.20 -7.76
CA MET A 85 11.01 3.38 -8.96
C MET A 85 12.38 2.73 -9.13
N GLU A 86 12.38 1.43 -9.38
CA GLU A 86 13.62 0.70 -9.64
C GLU A 86 13.60 0.03 -11.01
N PHE A 87 14.76 0.04 -11.66
CA PHE A 87 15.02 -0.67 -12.89
C PHE A 87 16.26 -1.54 -12.76
N GLY A 88 16.12 -2.83 -13.01
CA GLY A 88 17.18 -3.83 -12.93
C GLY A 88 17.57 -4.42 -14.28
N ILE A 89 18.78 -4.96 -14.33
CA ILE A 89 19.37 -5.56 -15.55
C ILE A 89 19.20 -7.09 -15.51
N LYS A 90 18.48 -7.64 -16.51
CA LYS A 90 18.26 -9.09 -16.64
C LYS A 90 19.59 -9.84 -16.80
N PRO A 91 19.74 -11.02 -16.18
CA PRO A 91 18.78 -11.76 -15.34
C PRO A 91 18.92 -11.50 -13.82
N PHE A 92 19.58 -10.42 -13.40
CA PHE A 92 19.91 -10.11 -12.00
C PHE A 92 19.29 -8.78 -11.57
N GLU A 93 18.01 -8.59 -11.88
CA GLU A 93 17.30 -7.31 -11.78
C GLU A 93 17.26 -6.74 -10.36
N ARG A 94 17.31 -7.62 -9.36
CA ARG A 94 17.27 -7.20 -7.96
C ARG A 94 18.65 -6.93 -7.37
N ILE A 95 19.72 -7.41 -8.04
CA ILE A 95 21.11 -7.18 -7.63
C ILE A 95 21.68 -5.97 -8.36
N PHE A 96 21.56 -5.95 -9.69
CA PHE A 96 22.10 -4.88 -10.54
C PHE A 96 20.96 -3.99 -10.98
N LYS A 97 20.63 -3.00 -10.15
CA LYS A 97 19.53 -2.07 -10.38
C LYS A 97 19.89 -0.63 -10.12
N ASN A 98 19.19 0.25 -10.79
CA ASN A 98 19.13 1.67 -10.50
C ASN A 98 17.83 1.99 -9.78
N ILE A 99 17.88 2.84 -8.77
CA ILE A 99 16.73 3.25 -7.98
C ILE A 99 16.62 4.77 -8.08
N THR A 100 15.47 5.25 -8.53
CA THR A 100 15.10 6.66 -8.42
C THR A 100 14.15 6.79 -7.24
N GLN A 101 14.48 7.67 -6.30
CA GLN A 101 13.72 7.83 -5.06
C GLN A 101 13.46 9.31 -4.80
N GLY A 102 12.21 9.63 -4.47
CA GLY A 102 11.77 10.93 -3.98
C GLY A 102 11.31 10.87 -2.53
N PRO A 103 10.98 12.02 -1.94
CA PRO A 103 10.46 12.07 -0.57
C PRO A 103 9.12 11.34 -0.47
N SER A 104 8.92 10.60 0.63
CA SER A 104 7.69 9.85 0.88
C SER A 104 7.48 9.60 2.37
N VAL A 105 6.25 9.27 2.77
CA VAL A 105 5.89 9.01 4.16
C VAL A 105 6.71 7.87 4.76
N LEU A 106 6.89 6.77 4.02
CA LEU A 106 7.63 5.60 4.51
C LEU A 106 9.13 5.85 4.61
N ASP A 107 9.69 6.72 3.76
CA ASP A 107 11.12 7.03 3.79
C ASP A 107 11.47 8.06 4.88
N ARG A 108 10.52 8.96 5.20
CA ARG A 108 10.70 9.94 6.29
C ARG A 108 10.24 9.44 7.65
N GLY A 109 9.53 8.32 7.68
CA GLY A 109 9.02 7.67 8.88
C GLY A 109 7.52 7.88 9.08
N ALA A 110 6.74 6.83 8.87
CA ALA A 110 5.29 6.82 9.04
C ALA A 110 4.85 7.20 10.47
N SER A 111 5.65 6.84 11.48
CA SER A 111 5.38 7.20 12.87
C SER A 111 5.35 8.71 13.11
N GLY A 112 6.30 9.45 12.53
CA GLY A 112 6.34 10.92 12.60
C GLY A 112 5.14 11.55 11.91
N PHE A 113 4.79 11.08 10.71
CA PHE A 113 3.64 11.55 9.95
C PHE A 113 2.32 11.38 10.73
N ILE A 114 2.06 10.17 11.24
CA ILE A 114 0.83 9.86 12.00
C ILE A 114 0.79 10.65 13.31
N ALA A 115 1.94 10.76 14.01
CA ALA A 115 2.03 11.48 15.27
C ALA A 115 1.74 12.96 15.08
N GLU A 116 2.28 13.60 14.03
CA GLU A 116 2.06 15.00 13.71
C GLU A 116 0.59 15.28 13.34
N ILE A 117 -0.05 14.39 12.55
CA ILE A 117 -1.47 14.52 12.24
C ILE A 117 -2.31 14.42 13.52
N LYS A 118 -2.07 13.41 14.37
CA LYS A 118 -2.82 13.20 15.62
C LYS A 118 -2.61 14.34 16.62
N GLU A 119 -1.42 14.91 16.68
CA GLU A 119 -1.13 16.06 17.55
C GLU A 119 -1.89 17.30 17.08
N ASN A 120 -1.87 17.58 15.78
CA ASN A 120 -2.63 18.70 15.22
C ASN A 120 -4.14 18.49 15.31
N ASP A 121 -4.66 17.28 15.07
CA ASP A 121 -6.10 16.96 15.23
C ASP A 121 -6.65 17.30 16.62
N ARG A 122 -5.81 17.18 17.65
CA ARG A 122 -6.20 17.55 19.02
C ARG A 122 -6.26 19.06 19.25
N GLN A 123 -5.50 19.85 18.45
CA GLN A 123 -5.41 21.28 18.59
C GLN A 123 -6.55 22.04 17.91
N PHE A 124 -7.13 21.45 16.86
CA PHE A 124 -8.22 22.02 16.08
C PHE A 124 -9.56 21.44 16.50
N GLU A 125 -10.53 22.32 16.82
CA GLU A 125 -11.83 21.86 17.34
C GLU A 125 -12.83 21.50 16.24
N ARG A 126 -12.76 22.19 15.13
CA ARG A 126 -13.70 22.05 14.01
C ARG A 126 -13.21 21.06 12.97
N THR A 127 -11.98 21.24 12.52
CA THR A 127 -11.42 20.47 11.41
C THR A 127 -10.91 19.10 11.88
N LEU A 128 -11.46 18.04 11.31
CA LEU A 128 -10.97 16.67 11.53
C LEU A 128 -9.83 16.38 10.55
N LEU A 129 -8.71 15.92 11.07
CA LEU A 129 -7.54 15.52 10.27
C LEU A 129 -7.45 13.99 10.16
N ILE A 130 -7.54 13.48 8.94
CA ILE A 130 -7.50 12.03 8.68
C ILE A 130 -6.19 11.68 7.98
N PRO A 131 -5.36 10.79 8.57
CA PRO A 131 -4.17 10.29 7.91
C PRO A 131 -4.55 9.43 6.70
N GLY A 132 -3.80 9.61 5.63
CA GLY A 132 -3.94 8.84 4.42
C GLY A 132 -2.72 8.97 3.56
N VAL A 133 -2.62 8.11 2.57
CA VAL A 133 -1.52 8.10 1.62
C VAL A 133 -2.00 7.79 0.22
N GLU A 134 -1.31 8.38 -0.74
CA GLU A 134 -1.36 7.97 -2.13
C GLU A 134 -0.34 6.86 -2.37
N THR A 135 -0.77 5.80 -3.05
CA THR A 135 0.03 4.61 -3.26
C THR A 135 0.15 4.28 -4.75
N ILE A 136 1.28 3.72 -5.13
CA ILE A 136 1.52 3.11 -6.45
C ILE A 136 1.61 1.60 -6.22
N PRO A 137 0.49 0.85 -6.38
CA PRO A 137 0.45 -0.57 -6.03
C PRO A 137 1.35 -1.43 -6.89
N PHE A 138 1.48 -1.04 -8.16
CA PHE A 138 2.24 -1.82 -9.13
C PHE A 138 2.63 -0.98 -10.34
N TYR A 139 3.82 -1.25 -10.85
CA TYR A 139 4.29 -0.82 -12.16
C TYR A 139 5.11 -1.94 -12.80
N PHE A 140 5.29 -1.93 -14.11
CA PHE A 140 6.13 -2.89 -14.80
C PHE A 140 6.88 -2.26 -15.96
N TRP A 141 7.95 -2.94 -16.36
CA TRP A 141 8.83 -2.50 -17.43
C TRP A 141 8.60 -3.28 -18.71
N SER A 142 8.59 -2.57 -19.84
CA SER A 142 8.73 -3.16 -21.19
C SER A 142 9.86 -2.51 -21.95
N GLY A 143 10.28 -3.16 -23.05
CA GLY A 143 11.40 -2.69 -23.86
C GLY A 143 12.75 -3.07 -23.28
N SER A 144 13.79 -2.41 -23.77
CA SER A 144 15.19 -2.68 -23.44
C SER A 144 15.97 -1.38 -23.31
N ASN A 145 16.86 -1.35 -22.32
CA ASN A 145 17.79 -0.23 -22.17
C ASN A 145 18.79 -0.12 -23.34
N TYR A 146 19.11 -1.26 -23.96
CA TYR A 146 20.00 -1.30 -25.12
C TYR A 146 19.37 -0.65 -26.36
N ASP A 147 18.07 -0.86 -26.57
CA ASP A 147 17.32 -0.31 -27.70
C ASP A 147 16.77 1.10 -27.41
N LYS A 148 17.05 1.65 -26.23
CA LYS A 148 16.58 2.96 -25.77
C LYS A 148 15.05 3.14 -25.85
N ASN A 149 14.32 2.04 -25.72
CA ASN A 149 12.85 2.01 -25.74
C ASN A 149 12.24 1.51 -24.42
N LEU A 150 13.01 1.59 -23.34
CA LEU A 150 12.53 1.22 -22.02
C LEU A 150 11.36 2.09 -21.60
N THR A 151 10.25 1.45 -21.23
CA THR A 151 9.01 2.13 -20.84
C THR A 151 8.49 1.57 -19.53
N ALA A 152 8.17 2.45 -18.61
CA ALA A 152 7.43 2.11 -17.38
C ALA A 152 5.92 2.19 -17.67
N HIS A 153 5.18 1.19 -17.21
CA HIS A 153 3.73 1.11 -17.35
C HIS A 153 3.07 1.14 -15.97
N ASN A 154 1.85 1.63 -15.89
CA ASN A 154 1.02 1.70 -14.68
C ASN A 154 1.59 2.56 -13.55
N TRP A 155 2.64 3.35 -13.81
CA TRP A 155 3.21 4.26 -12.82
C TRP A 155 2.24 5.36 -12.39
N ASP A 156 1.32 5.71 -13.25
CA ASP A 156 0.29 6.73 -13.09
C ASP A 156 -1.03 6.21 -12.48
N LYS A 157 -1.11 4.92 -12.21
CA LYS A 157 -2.31 4.31 -11.59
C LYS A 157 -2.18 4.30 -10.08
N HIS A 158 -2.76 5.30 -9.45
CA HIS A 158 -2.64 5.49 -8.02
C HIS A 158 -3.93 5.14 -7.26
N LEU A 159 -3.76 4.65 -6.04
CA LEU A 159 -4.84 4.46 -5.07
C LEU A 159 -4.60 5.36 -3.86
N LEU A 160 -5.65 6.05 -3.43
CA LEU A 160 -5.69 6.77 -2.16
C LEU A 160 -6.20 5.82 -1.07
N VAL A 161 -5.51 5.79 0.05
CA VAL A 161 -5.84 4.98 1.23
C VAL A 161 -5.99 5.91 2.42
N PHE A 162 -7.18 5.98 3.01
CA PHE A 162 -7.48 6.88 4.14
C PHE A 162 -7.95 6.10 5.36
N GLY A 163 -7.58 6.59 6.54
CA GLY A 163 -8.11 6.11 7.82
C GLY A 163 -7.33 4.96 8.45
N MET A 164 -6.11 4.68 8.00
CA MET A 164 -5.18 3.85 8.77
C MET A 164 -4.55 4.67 9.89
N ASP A 165 -4.58 4.16 11.10
CA ASP A 165 -4.12 4.86 12.31
C ASP A 165 -2.79 4.35 12.86
N SER A 166 -2.35 3.20 12.41
CA SER A 166 -1.19 2.49 12.94
C SER A 166 0.02 2.70 12.05
N THR A 167 1.15 3.03 12.63
CA THR A 167 2.45 3.06 11.93
C THR A 167 2.75 1.72 11.25
N GLU A 168 2.47 0.62 11.95
CA GLU A 168 2.70 -0.73 11.44
C GLU A 168 1.87 -1.01 10.18
N ASP A 169 0.61 -0.55 10.11
CA ASP A 169 -0.23 -0.75 8.95
C ASP A 169 0.31 0.00 7.72
N PHE A 170 0.85 1.21 7.91
CA PHE A 170 1.52 1.95 6.85
C PHE A 170 2.79 1.23 6.35
N GLU A 171 3.61 0.75 7.27
CA GLU A 171 4.86 0.03 6.94
C GLU A 171 4.62 -1.30 6.23
N GLN A 172 3.46 -1.94 6.50
CA GLN A 172 3.06 -3.22 5.90
C GLN A 172 2.26 -3.07 4.60
N LEU A 173 2.07 -1.85 4.07
CA LEU A 173 1.44 -1.67 2.77
C LEU A 173 2.14 -2.53 1.70
N PRO A 174 1.39 -3.30 0.89
CA PRO A 174 1.95 -4.19 -0.12
C PRO A 174 2.42 -3.42 -1.36
N LEU A 175 3.43 -2.58 -1.18
CA LEU A 175 4.01 -1.74 -2.23
C LEU A 175 5.33 -2.35 -2.73
N PRO A 176 5.61 -2.29 -4.05
CA PRO A 176 6.91 -2.71 -4.57
C PRO A 176 8.01 -1.81 -4.03
N ASN A 177 9.01 -2.41 -3.42
CA ASN A 177 10.20 -1.71 -2.95
C ASN A 177 11.35 -2.71 -2.71
N SER A 178 12.55 -2.19 -2.46
CA SER A 178 13.74 -3.00 -2.21
C SER A 178 13.94 -3.45 -0.76
N ASN A 179 13.01 -3.15 0.13
CA ASN A 179 13.12 -3.52 1.53
C ASN A 179 12.83 -5.02 1.74
N PHE A 180 13.53 -5.63 2.69
CA PHE A 180 13.28 -7.02 3.08
C PHE A 180 11.97 -7.13 3.86
N SER A 181 11.12 -8.07 3.43
CA SER A 181 9.86 -8.41 4.12
C SER A 181 9.69 -9.91 4.22
N LYS A 182 9.13 -10.38 5.33
CA LYS A 182 8.77 -11.80 5.52
C LYS A 182 7.34 -12.11 5.09
N LYS A 183 6.56 -11.10 4.74
CA LYS A 183 5.12 -11.21 4.49
C LYS A 183 4.79 -12.23 3.39
N TYR A 184 5.54 -12.22 2.29
CA TYR A 184 5.30 -13.05 1.11
C TYR A 184 6.30 -14.21 0.96
N THR A 185 7.06 -14.52 2.01
CA THR A 185 8.10 -15.56 1.98
C THR A 185 7.55 -16.91 1.52
N HIS A 186 6.35 -17.29 1.97
CA HIS A 186 5.76 -18.59 1.62
C HIS A 186 5.43 -18.70 0.12
N GLU A 187 4.94 -17.63 -0.49
CA GLU A 187 4.58 -17.58 -1.91
C GLU A 187 5.81 -17.64 -2.81
N LEU A 188 6.90 -17.01 -2.39
CA LEU A 188 8.13 -16.87 -3.16
C LEU A 188 9.16 -17.99 -2.92
N LEU A 189 8.92 -18.84 -1.90
CA LEU A 189 9.88 -19.85 -1.44
C LEU A 189 10.17 -20.91 -2.48
N ASN A 190 9.20 -21.34 -3.29
CA ASN A 190 9.35 -22.43 -4.24
C ASN A 190 10.45 -22.14 -5.28
N ASN A 191 10.45 -20.96 -5.87
CA ASN A 191 11.46 -20.56 -6.86
C ASN A 191 12.86 -20.49 -6.22
N PHE A 192 12.94 -19.98 -5.00
CA PHE A 192 14.18 -19.91 -4.25
C PHE A 192 14.74 -21.31 -3.97
N ILE A 193 13.91 -22.27 -3.54
CA ILE A 193 14.33 -23.66 -3.28
C ILE A 193 14.86 -24.32 -4.54
N ILE A 194 14.15 -24.19 -5.68
CA ILE A 194 14.57 -24.81 -6.94
C ILE A 194 15.94 -24.27 -7.39
N ILE A 195 16.12 -22.95 -7.40
CA ILE A 195 17.36 -22.32 -7.81
C ILE A 195 18.48 -22.66 -6.83
N GLY A 196 18.20 -22.62 -5.51
CA GLY A 196 19.13 -23.01 -4.46
C GLY A 196 19.57 -24.48 -4.57
N PHE A 197 18.67 -25.39 -4.93
CA PHE A 197 19.02 -26.79 -5.18
C PHE A 197 19.98 -26.93 -6.36
N ILE A 198 19.72 -26.24 -7.49
CA ILE A 198 20.63 -26.24 -8.64
C ILE A 198 22.00 -25.66 -8.24
N PHE A 199 22.01 -24.58 -7.46
CA PHE A 199 23.27 -24.03 -6.91
C PHE A 199 24.04 -25.08 -6.10
N MET A 200 23.38 -25.80 -5.19
CA MET A 200 24.04 -26.85 -4.38
C MET A 200 24.60 -27.99 -5.23
N VAL A 201 23.91 -28.38 -6.32
CA VAL A 201 24.42 -29.38 -7.27
C VAL A 201 25.70 -28.87 -7.94
N THR A 202 25.74 -27.60 -8.35
CA THR A 202 26.97 -27.00 -8.97
C THR A 202 28.12 -26.93 -7.97
N VAL A 203 27.86 -26.61 -6.70
CA VAL A 203 28.86 -26.64 -5.62
C VAL A 203 29.45 -28.04 -5.46
N GLY A 204 28.58 -29.09 -5.45
CA GLY A 204 29.02 -30.49 -5.37
C GLY A 204 29.89 -30.91 -6.55
N ALA A 205 29.54 -30.45 -7.77
CA ALA A 205 30.32 -30.72 -8.98
C ALA A 205 31.72 -30.06 -8.94
N VAL A 206 31.79 -28.82 -8.45
CA VAL A 206 33.07 -28.10 -8.24
C VAL A 206 33.90 -28.80 -7.18
N TYR A 207 33.29 -29.22 -6.07
CA TYR A 207 33.97 -29.94 -4.99
C TYR A 207 34.59 -31.25 -5.48
N LYS A 208 33.86 -32.02 -6.31
CA LYS A 208 34.34 -33.27 -6.92
C LYS A 208 35.35 -33.04 -8.08
N GLY A 209 35.57 -31.80 -8.46
CA GLY A 209 36.55 -31.46 -9.53
C GLY A 209 36.05 -31.68 -10.95
N TYR A 210 34.72 -31.91 -11.14
CA TYR A 210 34.17 -32.15 -12.46
C TYR A 210 34.20 -30.89 -13.32
N PHE A 211 34.86 -30.94 -14.47
CA PHE A 211 34.89 -29.89 -15.49
C PHE A 211 35.00 -28.45 -14.93
N ARG A 212 35.92 -28.21 -14.00
CA ARG A 212 36.03 -26.96 -13.23
C ARG A 212 35.96 -25.68 -14.07
N LYS A 213 36.46 -25.69 -15.28
CA LYS A 213 36.39 -24.54 -16.20
C LYS A 213 34.96 -24.09 -16.52
N PHE A 214 33.98 -25.02 -16.47
CA PHE A 214 32.59 -24.75 -16.73
C PHE A 214 31.74 -24.69 -15.42
N THR A 215 32.04 -25.57 -14.47
CA THR A 215 31.27 -25.67 -13.25
C THR A 215 31.49 -24.49 -12.31
N VAL A 216 32.67 -23.87 -12.28
CA VAL A 216 32.91 -22.68 -11.45
C VAL A 216 32.08 -21.47 -11.93
N PRO A 217 32.13 -21.06 -13.21
CA PRO A 217 31.26 -19.99 -13.71
C PRO A 217 29.77 -20.29 -13.51
N LEU A 218 29.34 -21.53 -13.72
CA LEU A 218 27.97 -21.97 -13.52
C LEU A 218 27.55 -21.86 -12.04
N MET A 219 28.42 -22.25 -11.12
CA MET A 219 28.19 -22.10 -9.67
C MET A 219 28.01 -20.61 -9.29
N LEU A 220 28.86 -19.73 -9.81
CA LEU A 220 28.75 -18.30 -9.57
C LEU A 220 27.46 -17.72 -10.14
N PHE A 221 27.07 -18.16 -11.33
CA PHE A 221 25.80 -17.75 -11.94
C PHE A 221 24.61 -18.15 -11.07
N PHE A 222 24.52 -19.41 -10.62
CA PHE A 222 23.43 -19.87 -9.76
C PHE A 222 23.50 -19.29 -8.34
N ALA A 223 24.68 -18.94 -7.83
CA ALA A 223 24.80 -18.18 -6.60
C ALA A 223 24.12 -16.81 -6.72
N LEU A 224 24.42 -16.07 -7.79
CA LEU A 224 23.78 -14.79 -8.08
C LEU A 224 22.27 -14.93 -8.31
N MET A 225 21.86 -15.97 -9.05
CA MET A 225 20.42 -16.25 -9.25
C MET A 225 19.69 -16.55 -7.93
N THR A 226 20.32 -17.29 -7.01
CA THR A 226 19.76 -17.56 -5.68
C THR A 226 19.59 -16.26 -4.88
N LEU A 227 20.59 -15.39 -4.90
CA LEU A 227 20.51 -14.07 -4.26
C LEU A 227 19.45 -13.19 -4.92
N ASN A 228 19.35 -13.20 -6.25
CA ASN A 228 18.36 -12.43 -7.00
C ASN A 228 16.92 -12.87 -6.69
N ASN A 229 16.70 -14.16 -6.46
CA ASN A 229 15.37 -14.73 -6.20
C ASN A 229 15.11 -15.00 -4.72
N HIS A 230 15.73 -14.25 -3.81
CA HIS A 230 15.46 -14.41 -2.38
C HIS A 230 13.96 -14.17 -2.07
N PRO A 231 13.38 -14.92 -1.10
CA PRO A 231 11.93 -14.88 -0.86
C PRO A 231 11.48 -13.70 0.03
N PHE A 232 12.42 -12.87 0.51
CA PHE A 232 12.12 -11.75 1.42
C PHE A 232 11.81 -10.48 0.63
N GLN A 233 10.73 -10.47 -0.12
CA GLN A 233 10.30 -9.33 -0.93
C GLN A 233 9.11 -8.62 -0.30
N SER A 234 9.01 -7.31 -0.55
CA SER A 234 7.91 -6.47 -0.03
C SER A 234 6.58 -6.66 -0.76
N SER A 235 6.62 -7.20 -1.98
CA SER A 235 5.46 -7.51 -2.80
C SER A 235 5.67 -8.87 -3.50
N PRO A 236 4.62 -9.68 -3.69
CA PRO A 236 4.69 -10.90 -4.48
C PRO A 236 4.72 -10.60 -5.99
N PHE A 237 4.41 -9.35 -6.37
CA PHE A 237 4.31 -8.93 -7.76
C PHE A 237 5.65 -8.37 -8.24
N ASP A 238 6.12 -8.93 -9.36
CA ASP A 238 7.43 -8.61 -9.91
C ASP A 238 7.31 -7.63 -11.09
N PRO A 239 7.90 -6.42 -11.01
CA PRO A 239 7.84 -5.43 -12.07
C PRO A 239 8.56 -5.84 -13.37
N TYR A 240 9.33 -6.93 -13.36
CA TYR A 240 10.08 -7.40 -14.54
C TYR A 240 9.38 -8.51 -15.33
N HIS A 241 8.24 -8.99 -14.86
CA HIS A 241 7.45 -10.06 -15.51
C HIS A 241 6.25 -9.55 -16.33
N GLY A 242 6.19 -8.25 -16.61
CA GLY A 242 5.15 -7.63 -17.42
C GLY A 242 3.86 -7.34 -16.65
N ASP A 243 2.77 -7.15 -17.38
CA ASP A 243 1.48 -6.79 -16.80
C ASP A 243 0.89 -7.96 -15.98
N GLN A 244 0.57 -7.71 -14.72
CA GLN A 244 -0.05 -8.66 -13.82
C GLN A 244 -1.53 -8.33 -13.55
N GLY A 245 -2.12 -7.52 -14.41
CA GLY A 245 -3.54 -7.16 -14.36
C GLY A 245 -3.94 -6.42 -13.10
N MET A 246 -5.08 -6.80 -12.53
CA MET A 246 -5.66 -6.13 -11.38
C MET A 246 -5.24 -6.73 -10.03
N GLU A 247 -4.55 -7.85 -10.02
CA GLU A 247 -4.18 -8.56 -8.77
C GLU A 247 -3.36 -7.69 -7.79
N PRO A 248 -2.34 -6.92 -8.23
CA PRO A 248 -1.58 -6.06 -7.31
C PRO A 248 -2.45 -4.98 -6.65
N TYR A 249 -3.40 -4.43 -7.40
CA TYR A 249 -4.34 -3.41 -6.89
C TYR A 249 -5.32 -4.03 -5.91
N GLN A 250 -5.87 -5.20 -6.23
CA GLN A 250 -6.78 -5.92 -5.34
C GLN A 250 -6.09 -6.32 -4.04
N ASN A 251 -4.84 -6.76 -4.09
CA ASN A 251 -4.05 -7.07 -2.89
C ASN A 251 -3.93 -5.85 -1.96
N LEU A 252 -3.67 -4.65 -2.50
CA LEU A 252 -3.64 -3.43 -1.70
C LEU A 252 -5.02 -3.08 -1.14
N ILE A 253 -6.08 -3.18 -1.94
CA ILE A 253 -7.46 -2.91 -1.51
C ILE A 253 -7.85 -3.85 -0.37
N ASP A 254 -7.60 -5.15 -0.52
CA ASP A 254 -7.93 -6.16 0.50
C ASP A 254 -7.13 -5.93 1.79
N PHE A 255 -5.84 -5.59 1.66
CA PHE A 255 -5.02 -5.23 2.82
C PHE A 255 -5.58 -4.01 3.54
N ALA A 256 -5.77 -2.89 2.83
CA ALA A 256 -6.21 -1.63 3.43
C ALA A 256 -7.63 -1.75 4.04
N THR A 257 -8.56 -2.42 3.35
CA THR A 257 -9.92 -2.64 3.86
C THR A 257 -9.93 -3.58 5.06
N SER A 258 -9.05 -4.56 5.14
CA SER A 258 -8.89 -5.42 6.32
C SER A 258 -8.46 -4.64 7.57
N LYS A 259 -7.79 -3.49 7.37
CA LYS A 259 -7.40 -2.54 8.42
C LYS A 259 -8.47 -1.47 8.71
N GLY A 260 -9.60 -1.53 8.00
CA GLY A 260 -10.71 -0.59 8.15
C GLY A 260 -10.52 0.72 7.40
N ALA A 261 -9.54 0.80 6.50
CA ALA A 261 -9.30 1.95 5.65
C ALA A 261 -10.30 2.04 4.49
N LEU A 262 -10.47 3.25 3.97
CA LEU A 262 -11.16 3.52 2.72
C LEU A 262 -10.14 3.62 1.59
N VAL A 263 -10.49 3.04 0.43
CA VAL A 263 -9.62 3.04 -0.74
C VAL A 263 -10.35 3.63 -1.95
N PHE A 264 -9.68 4.52 -2.67
CA PHE A 264 -10.22 5.20 -3.85
C PHE A 264 -9.20 5.18 -4.98
N TRP A 265 -9.68 5.09 -6.22
CA TRP A 265 -8.86 5.39 -7.39
C TRP A 265 -8.61 6.89 -7.47
N ASN A 266 -7.34 7.29 -7.61
CA ASN A 266 -6.97 8.69 -7.77
C ASN A 266 -6.85 9.06 -9.26
N HIS A 267 -6.01 8.32 -9.97
CA HIS A 267 -5.84 8.46 -11.43
C HIS A 267 -5.95 7.08 -12.11
N MET A 268 -6.38 7.08 -13.37
CA MET A 268 -6.47 5.89 -14.22
C MET A 268 -5.93 6.17 -15.62
#